data_ab9a68ad0ecc2c5d93982ff4c1ee2a5d
#
_entry.id   ab9a68ad0ecc2c5d93982ff4c1ee2a5d
#
_cell.length_a   1.000
_cell.length_b   1.000
_cell.length_c   1.000
_cell.angle_alpha   90.00
_cell.angle_beta   90.00
_cell.angle_gamma   90.00
#
_symmetry.space_group_name_H-M   'P 1'
#
loop_
_entity.id
_entity.type
_entity.pdbx_description
1 polymer ?
#
loop_
_entity_poly.entity_id
_entity_poly.type
_entity_poly.pdbx_seq_one_letter_code
_entity_poly.pdbx_strand_id
1 'polypeptide(L)'
;MMNDALHIYVDGSCEENRNVTDATPAGWGFAVVRGDSGLGRGRGEIIHESSGPVITNPDVADFLGAEVGSNNTAELSAIAHALRWVLESGREGGIVIRADSQYALNIASSSWRAKKNKALALRIQNLWNEVSGLCQLSGEHVRAHRGHRWNERADHLAFRAMSGENPLPLQFWKPGNR
;
A
#
# COMPACT_ATOMS: atom_id res chain seq x y z
N MET A 1 21.60 13.63 3.14
CA MET A 1 21.18 14.60 2.17
C MET A 1 19.68 14.60 2.02
N MET A 2 19.19 15.70 1.53
CA MET A 2 17.78 15.95 1.41
C MET A 2 17.02 14.95 0.53
N ASN A 3 17.69 14.20 -0.31
CA ASN A 3 17.02 13.30 -1.25
C ASN A 3 17.05 11.84 -0.87
N ASP A 4 17.25 11.55 0.42
CA ASP A 4 17.31 10.18 0.89
C ASP A 4 15.94 9.62 1.27
N ALA A 5 14.86 10.31 0.91
CA ALA A 5 13.52 9.81 1.18
C ALA A 5 13.27 8.52 0.40
N LEU A 6 12.65 7.54 1.08
CA LEU A 6 12.15 6.36 0.40
C LEU A 6 10.73 6.64 -0.08
N HIS A 7 10.45 6.23 -1.30
CA HIS A 7 9.11 6.31 -1.87
C HIS A 7 8.49 4.92 -1.82
N ILE A 8 7.35 4.80 -1.15
CA ILE A 8 6.67 3.53 -1.01
C ILE A 8 5.38 3.58 -1.81
N TYR A 9 5.35 2.82 -2.89
CA TYR A 9 4.17 2.71 -3.75
C TYR A 9 3.27 1.62 -3.21
N VAL A 10 2.02 1.95 -2.99
CA VAL A 10 1.02 1.04 -2.41
C VAL A 10 -0.15 0.89 -3.36
N ASP A 11 -0.76 -0.28 -3.37
CA ASP A 11 -1.97 -0.51 -4.16
C ASP A 11 -2.78 -1.65 -3.55
N GLY A 12 -4.04 -1.71 -3.95
CA GLY A 12 -4.94 -2.78 -3.55
C GLY A 12 -5.69 -3.30 -4.77
N SER A 13 -6.10 -4.55 -4.71
CA SER A 13 -6.87 -5.20 -5.76
C SER A 13 -7.97 -6.03 -5.15
N CYS A 14 -9.11 -6.08 -5.82
CA CYS A 14 -10.30 -6.80 -5.37
C CYS A 14 -10.90 -7.53 -6.57
N GLU A 15 -11.33 -8.78 -6.37
CA GLU A 15 -11.90 -9.56 -7.45
C GLU A 15 -13.24 -8.99 -7.89
N GLU A 16 -14.08 -8.63 -6.93
CA GLU A 16 -15.41 -8.13 -7.17
C GLU A 16 -15.68 -7.01 -6.18
N ASN A 17 -16.03 -5.82 -6.67
CA ASN A 17 -16.27 -4.68 -5.78
C ASN A 17 -17.76 -4.37 -5.56
N ARG A 18 -18.62 -5.36 -5.81
CA ARG A 18 -20.05 -5.28 -5.54
C ARG A 18 -20.43 -6.41 -4.59
N ASN A 19 -21.32 -6.09 -3.65
CA ASN A 19 -21.81 -7.09 -2.68
C ASN A 19 -20.67 -7.80 -1.97
N VAL A 20 -19.65 -7.03 -1.60
CA VAL A 20 -18.46 -7.57 -0.95
C VAL A 20 -18.77 -8.14 0.41
N THR A 21 -18.07 -9.21 0.75
CA THR A 21 -18.20 -9.90 2.04
C THR A 21 -16.82 -10.16 2.61
N ASP A 22 -16.78 -10.80 3.77
CA ASP A 22 -15.51 -11.22 4.37
C ASP A 22 -14.79 -12.31 3.55
N ALA A 23 -15.51 -12.97 2.62
CA ALA A 23 -14.95 -14.00 1.76
C ALA A 23 -14.53 -13.47 0.38
N THR A 24 -14.80 -12.20 0.06
CA THR A 24 -14.42 -11.63 -1.23
C THR A 24 -12.89 -11.52 -1.34
N PRO A 25 -12.26 -12.14 -2.35
CA PRO A 25 -10.82 -12.04 -2.51
C PRO A 25 -10.37 -10.61 -2.75
N ALA A 26 -9.38 -10.18 -1.98
CA ALA A 26 -8.74 -8.87 -2.14
C ALA A 26 -7.29 -9.00 -1.70
N GLY A 27 -6.41 -8.22 -2.31
CA GLY A 27 -4.99 -8.26 -2.02
C GLY A 27 -4.39 -6.87 -1.92
N TRP A 28 -3.30 -6.79 -1.20
CA TRP A 28 -2.53 -5.55 -1.03
C TRP A 28 -1.10 -5.78 -1.49
N GLY A 29 -0.45 -4.70 -1.90
CA GLY A 29 0.96 -4.76 -2.26
C GLY A 29 1.63 -3.42 -2.07
N PHE A 30 2.93 -3.46 -1.75
CA PHE A 30 3.73 -2.24 -1.72
C PHE A 30 5.15 -2.53 -2.19
N ALA A 31 5.77 -1.49 -2.76
CA ALA A 31 7.16 -1.54 -3.21
C ALA A 31 7.89 -0.32 -2.67
N VAL A 32 9.02 -0.56 -2.01
CA VAL A 32 9.85 0.48 -1.42
C VAL A 32 10.96 0.81 -2.40
N VAL A 33 11.02 2.05 -2.86
CA VAL A 33 11.94 2.50 -3.90
C VAL A 33 12.91 3.53 -3.35
N ARG A 34 14.19 3.30 -3.57
CA ARG A 34 15.26 4.26 -3.26
C ARG A 34 15.74 4.92 -4.54
N GLY A 35 16.01 6.22 -4.47
CA GLY A 35 16.50 6.96 -5.61
C GLY A 35 15.44 7.37 -6.62
N ASP A 36 14.18 7.34 -6.22
CA ASP A 36 13.07 7.76 -7.07
C ASP A 36 13.01 9.28 -7.12
N SER A 37 12.86 9.83 -8.34
CA SER A 37 12.72 11.27 -8.52
C SER A 37 11.34 11.81 -8.17
N GLY A 38 10.36 10.92 -8.01
CA GLY A 38 8.97 11.32 -7.80
C GLY A 38 8.24 11.75 -9.07
N LEU A 39 8.90 11.66 -10.22
CA LEU A 39 8.34 12.12 -11.50
C LEU A 39 7.69 11.00 -12.32
N GLY A 40 7.57 9.82 -11.76
CA GLY A 40 6.91 8.70 -12.42
C GLY A 40 7.70 8.07 -13.56
N ARG A 41 8.98 8.31 -13.62
CA ARG A 41 9.83 7.81 -14.72
C ARG A 41 10.50 6.49 -14.44
N GLY A 42 10.14 5.82 -13.36
CA GLY A 42 10.70 4.53 -13.02
C GLY A 42 12.15 4.57 -12.59
N ARG A 43 12.61 5.71 -12.12
CA ARG A 43 13.97 5.83 -11.61
C ARG A 43 14.07 5.24 -10.22
N GLY A 44 15.27 4.85 -9.85
CA GLY A 44 15.51 4.23 -8.57
C GLY A 44 15.46 2.72 -8.64
N GLU A 45 15.57 2.09 -7.48
CA GLU A 45 15.54 0.64 -7.38
C GLU A 45 14.65 0.21 -6.22
N ILE A 46 13.98 -0.92 -6.37
CA ILE A 46 13.21 -1.52 -5.29
C ILE A 46 14.19 -2.14 -4.29
N ILE A 47 14.10 -1.71 -3.04
CA ILE A 47 14.90 -2.29 -1.95
C ILE A 47 14.11 -3.27 -1.10
N HIS A 48 12.79 -3.23 -1.20
CA HIS A 48 11.91 -4.16 -0.52
C HIS A 48 10.53 -4.11 -1.17
N GLU A 49 9.86 -5.24 -1.24
CA GLU A 49 8.46 -5.29 -1.64
C GLU A 49 7.76 -6.40 -0.89
N SER A 50 6.46 -6.26 -0.70
CA SER A 50 5.64 -7.24 -0.02
C SER A 50 4.22 -7.19 -0.52
N SER A 51 3.51 -8.28 -0.35
CA SER A 51 2.11 -8.38 -0.74
C SER A 51 1.44 -9.50 0.05
N GLY A 52 0.12 -9.48 0.07
CA GLY A 52 -0.64 -10.52 0.75
C GLY A 52 -2.13 -10.32 0.60
N PRO A 53 -2.92 -11.27 1.06
CA PRO A 53 -4.38 -11.14 1.04
C PRO A 53 -4.84 -10.16 2.12
N VAL A 54 -5.97 -9.50 1.86
CA VAL A 54 -6.67 -8.76 2.90
C VAL A 54 -7.23 -9.78 3.90
N ILE A 55 -6.89 -9.59 5.17
CA ILE A 55 -7.31 -10.50 6.23
C ILE A 55 -8.55 -9.94 6.90
N THR A 56 -9.63 -10.71 6.89
CA THR A 56 -10.90 -10.33 7.46
C THR A 56 -11.27 -11.15 8.71
N ASN A 57 -10.50 -12.19 9.00
CA ASN A 57 -10.73 -13.05 10.16
C ASN A 57 -9.96 -12.50 11.36
N PRO A 58 -10.65 -12.08 12.45
CA PRO A 58 -9.98 -11.53 13.63
C PRO A 58 -9.03 -12.51 14.34
N ASP A 59 -9.19 -13.80 14.09
CA ASP A 59 -8.36 -14.82 14.74
C ASP A 59 -7.05 -15.07 14.02
N VAL A 60 -6.85 -14.47 12.85
CA VAL A 60 -5.64 -14.66 12.05
C VAL A 60 -4.63 -13.57 12.42
N ALA A 61 -3.35 -13.96 12.51
CA ALA A 61 -2.27 -13.00 12.69
C ALA A 61 -2.31 -11.98 11.56
N ASP A 62 -1.90 -10.77 11.84
CA ASP A 62 -1.93 -9.63 10.91
C ASP A 62 -3.32 -9.11 10.56
N PHE A 63 -4.36 -9.53 11.30
CA PHE A 63 -5.66 -8.90 11.18
C PHE A 63 -5.56 -7.43 11.60
N LEU A 64 -6.00 -6.53 10.73
CA LEU A 64 -5.88 -5.08 10.95
C LEU A 64 -7.24 -4.40 11.17
N GLY A 65 -8.33 -5.15 11.08
CA GLY A 65 -9.66 -4.62 11.31
C GLY A 65 -10.56 -4.61 10.10
N ALA A 66 -10.11 -5.15 8.95
CA ALA A 66 -10.96 -5.22 7.77
C ALA A 66 -12.10 -6.22 7.99
N GLU A 67 -13.33 -5.80 7.69
CA GLU A 67 -14.50 -6.67 7.81
C GLU A 67 -14.84 -7.37 6.50
N VAL A 68 -14.46 -6.79 5.39
CA VAL A 68 -14.73 -7.32 4.05
C VAL A 68 -13.50 -7.17 3.16
N GLY A 69 -13.44 -7.96 2.09
CA GLY A 69 -12.48 -7.76 1.03
C GLY A 69 -13.08 -6.81 -0.01
N SER A 70 -12.47 -5.64 -0.18
CA SER A 70 -12.93 -4.61 -1.12
C SER A 70 -11.72 -3.83 -1.63
N ASN A 71 -11.92 -3.00 -2.65
CA ASN A 71 -10.87 -2.09 -3.09
C ASN A 71 -10.38 -1.20 -1.94
N ASN A 72 -11.31 -0.62 -1.19
CA ASN A 72 -10.93 0.29 -0.11
C ASN A 72 -10.17 -0.43 1.01
N THR A 73 -10.61 -1.61 1.43
CA THR A 73 -9.88 -2.35 2.47
C THR A 73 -8.52 -2.81 1.97
N ALA A 74 -8.39 -3.15 0.69
CA ALA A 74 -7.11 -3.53 0.11
C ALA A 74 -6.14 -2.35 0.06
N GLU A 75 -6.61 -1.18 -0.38
CA GLU A 75 -5.81 0.03 -0.42
C GLU A 75 -5.33 0.45 0.98
N LEU A 76 -6.25 0.44 1.94
CA LEU A 76 -5.92 0.76 3.33
C LEU A 76 -4.93 -0.25 3.91
N SER A 77 -5.12 -1.53 3.64
CA SER A 77 -4.22 -2.58 4.11
C SER A 77 -2.81 -2.40 3.56
N ALA A 78 -2.69 -1.99 2.29
CA ALA A 78 -1.39 -1.76 1.68
C ALA A 78 -0.63 -0.67 2.43
N ILE A 79 -1.31 0.44 2.76
CA ILE A 79 -0.69 1.51 3.54
C ILE A 79 -0.28 1.01 4.92
N ALA A 80 -1.17 0.26 5.59
CA ALA A 80 -0.88 -0.25 6.93
C ALA A 80 0.36 -1.14 6.94
N HIS A 81 0.45 -2.07 6.00
CA HIS A 81 1.59 -2.96 5.93
C HIS A 81 2.88 -2.22 5.57
N ALA A 82 2.80 -1.21 4.70
CA ALA A 82 3.94 -0.37 4.37
C ALA A 82 4.45 0.37 5.62
N LEU A 83 3.54 0.96 6.39
CA LEU A 83 3.90 1.67 7.62
C LEU A 83 4.50 0.73 8.67
N ARG A 84 3.97 -0.48 8.80
CA ARG A 84 4.54 -1.50 9.68
C ARG A 84 5.97 -1.84 9.27
N TRP A 85 6.20 -1.97 7.98
CA TRP A 85 7.55 -2.22 7.48
C TRP A 85 8.51 -1.09 7.88
N VAL A 86 8.07 0.17 7.75
CA VAL A 86 8.89 1.31 8.17
C VAL A 86 9.26 1.21 9.65
N LEU A 87 8.29 0.90 10.50
CA LEU A 87 8.53 0.75 11.93
C LEU A 87 9.52 -0.38 12.23
N GLU A 88 9.36 -1.51 11.56
CA GLU A 88 10.23 -2.67 11.75
C GLU A 88 11.64 -2.43 11.22
N SER A 89 11.78 -1.61 10.19
CA SER A 89 13.08 -1.31 9.60
C SER A 89 13.94 -0.39 10.45
N GLY A 90 13.34 0.32 11.40
CA GLY A 90 14.03 1.30 12.24
C GLY A 90 14.52 2.53 11.49
N ARG A 91 13.98 2.77 10.29
CA ARG A 91 14.42 3.91 9.49
C ARG A 91 13.99 5.23 10.10
N GLU A 92 14.87 6.21 10.06
CA GLU A 92 14.62 7.56 10.56
C GLU A 92 14.56 8.62 9.45
N GLY A 93 14.87 8.26 8.21
CA GLY A 93 14.82 9.17 7.07
C GLY A 93 13.40 9.41 6.57
N GLY A 94 13.25 10.32 5.62
CA GLY A 94 11.94 10.64 5.06
C GLY A 94 11.27 9.47 4.37
N ILE A 95 9.95 9.42 4.46
CA ILE A 95 9.10 8.43 3.80
C ILE A 95 7.99 9.15 3.05
N VAL A 96 7.79 8.78 1.80
CA VAL A 96 6.68 9.28 0.99
C VAL A 96 5.83 8.08 0.59
N ILE A 97 4.59 8.03 1.09
CA ILE A 97 3.62 7.00 0.67
C ILE A 97 2.94 7.49 -0.60
N ARG A 98 3.08 6.72 -1.67
CA ARG A 98 2.51 7.06 -2.96
C ARG A 98 1.39 6.08 -3.30
N ALA A 99 0.20 6.62 -3.51
CA ALA A 99 -0.98 5.80 -3.77
C ALA A 99 -1.84 6.43 -4.86
N ASP A 100 -2.52 5.60 -5.63
CA ASP A 100 -3.51 6.09 -6.59
C ASP A 100 -4.89 6.30 -5.94
N SER A 101 -5.08 5.85 -4.71
CA SER A 101 -6.30 6.06 -3.95
C SER A 101 -6.19 7.29 -3.06
N GLN A 102 -6.87 8.38 -3.45
CA GLN A 102 -6.96 9.57 -2.60
C GLN A 102 -7.72 9.28 -1.31
N TYR A 103 -8.74 8.42 -1.39
CA TYR A 103 -9.47 7.99 -0.21
C TYR A 103 -8.54 7.39 0.83
N ALA A 104 -7.73 6.42 0.42
CA ALA A 104 -6.84 5.72 1.35
C ALA A 104 -5.83 6.66 2.00
N LEU A 105 -5.23 7.55 1.20
CA LEU A 105 -4.27 8.53 1.72
C LEU A 105 -4.93 9.49 2.72
N ASN A 106 -6.11 9.99 2.40
CA ASN A 106 -6.78 10.96 3.26
C ASN A 106 -7.31 10.32 4.54
N ILE A 107 -7.73 9.07 4.49
CA ILE A 107 -8.11 8.34 5.70
C ILE A 107 -6.87 8.07 6.56
N ALA A 108 -5.79 7.58 5.97
CA ALA A 108 -4.57 7.23 6.71
C ALA A 108 -3.97 8.44 7.42
N SER A 109 -3.93 9.59 6.76
CA SER A 109 -3.37 10.83 7.30
C SER A 109 -4.34 11.58 8.21
N SER A 110 -5.55 11.09 8.39
CA SER A 110 -6.64 11.71 9.18
C SER A 110 -7.16 13.01 8.56
N SER A 111 -6.91 13.25 7.27
CA SER A 111 -7.48 14.39 6.56
C SER A 111 -8.99 14.24 6.34
N TRP A 112 -9.45 13.01 6.19
CA TRP A 112 -10.86 12.68 6.08
C TRP A 112 -11.27 11.79 7.24
N ARG A 113 -12.53 11.92 7.68
CA ARG A 113 -13.10 11.06 8.70
C ARG A 113 -13.63 9.78 8.05
N ALA A 114 -13.31 8.63 8.63
CA ALA A 114 -13.80 7.36 8.14
C ALA A 114 -15.28 7.19 8.49
N LYS A 115 -16.11 6.90 7.50
CA LYS A 115 -17.52 6.57 7.69
C LYS A 115 -17.74 5.06 7.68
N LYS A 116 -16.89 4.34 6.97
CA LYS A 116 -16.83 2.89 6.88
C LYS A 116 -15.43 2.43 7.21
N ASN A 117 -15.26 1.14 7.44
CA ASN A 117 -13.97 0.54 7.73
C ASN A 117 -13.29 1.21 8.93
N LYS A 118 -14.08 1.54 9.95
CA LYS A 118 -13.61 2.38 11.07
C LYS A 118 -12.48 1.74 11.86
N ALA A 119 -12.57 0.43 12.13
CA ALA A 119 -11.53 -0.26 12.88
C ALA A 119 -10.21 -0.28 12.10
N LEU A 120 -10.27 -0.59 10.82
CA LEU A 120 -9.09 -0.58 9.95
C LEU A 120 -8.53 0.83 9.83
N ALA A 121 -9.41 1.83 9.63
CA ALA A 121 -9.00 3.23 9.54
C ALA A 121 -8.26 3.68 10.81
N LEU A 122 -8.80 3.33 11.98
CA LEU A 122 -8.17 3.70 13.25
C LEU A 122 -6.77 3.07 13.37
N ARG A 123 -6.65 1.80 12.99
CA ARG A 123 -5.37 1.11 13.02
C ARG A 123 -4.32 1.82 12.15
N ILE A 124 -4.73 2.19 10.94
CA ILE A 124 -3.83 2.86 10.00
C ILE A 124 -3.46 4.25 10.49
N GLN A 125 -4.43 4.99 11.02
CA GLN A 125 -4.18 6.32 11.57
C GLN A 125 -3.18 6.26 12.73
N ASN A 126 -3.29 5.26 13.58
CA ASN A 126 -2.34 5.05 14.66
C ASN A 126 -0.93 4.74 14.13
N LEU A 127 -0.84 3.88 13.10
CA LEU A 127 0.43 3.58 12.45
C LEU A 127 1.03 4.80 11.78
N TRP A 128 0.22 5.59 11.10
CA TRP A 128 0.68 6.83 10.46
C TRP A 128 1.25 7.79 11.48
N ASN A 129 0.56 7.98 12.60
CA ASN A 129 1.02 8.86 13.68
C ASN A 129 2.31 8.34 14.30
N GLU A 130 2.42 7.04 14.50
CA GLU A 130 3.62 6.42 15.05
C GLU A 130 4.83 6.65 14.15
N VAL A 131 4.66 6.43 12.85
CA VAL A 131 5.74 6.66 11.87
C VAL A 131 6.09 8.14 11.80
N SER A 132 5.08 9.02 11.84
CA SER A 132 5.31 10.47 11.81
C SER A 132 6.12 10.96 13.02
N GLY A 133 6.05 10.24 14.14
CA GLY A 133 6.85 10.55 15.30
C GLY A 133 8.32 10.16 15.19
N LEU A 134 8.65 9.30 14.21
CA LEU A 134 10.00 8.78 14.02
C LEU A 134 10.71 9.38 12.82
N CYS A 135 9.98 9.77 11.80
CA CYS A 135 10.56 10.29 10.56
C CYS A 135 9.58 11.24 9.88
N GLN A 136 10.08 11.98 8.88
CA GLN A 136 9.20 12.80 8.05
C GLN A 136 8.36 11.89 7.18
N LEU A 137 7.05 11.95 7.34
CA LEU A 137 6.11 11.13 6.59
C LEU A 137 5.16 12.03 5.83
N SER A 138 4.99 11.75 4.54
CA SER A 138 4.00 12.43 3.71
C SER A 138 3.33 11.42 2.79
N GLY A 139 2.16 11.80 2.28
CA GLY A 139 1.44 11.03 1.28
C GLY A 139 1.30 11.84 0.01
N GLU A 140 1.48 11.20 -1.14
CA GLU A 140 1.31 11.84 -2.42
C GLU A 140 0.47 10.95 -3.34
N HIS A 141 -0.52 11.56 -3.97
CA HIS A 141 -1.37 10.86 -4.92
C HIS A 141 -0.62 10.67 -6.23
N VAL A 142 -0.73 9.46 -6.81
CA VAL A 142 -0.24 9.20 -8.16
C VAL A 142 -1.40 8.78 -9.03
N ARG A 143 -1.35 9.12 -10.32
CA ARG A 143 -2.40 8.74 -11.25
C ARG A 143 -2.24 7.28 -11.63
N ALA A 144 -3.31 6.50 -11.47
CA ALA A 144 -3.30 5.09 -11.80
C ALA A 144 -3.12 4.87 -13.30
N HIS A 145 -2.46 3.78 -13.65
CA HIS A 145 -2.40 3.27 -15.02
C HIS A 145 -1.89 4.27 -16.06
N ARG A 146 -0.91 5.08 -15.67
CA ARG A 146 -0.31 6.07 -16.58
C ARG A 146 1.13 5.70 -16.94
N GLY A 147 1.46 4.41 -16.97
CA GLY A 147 2.79 3.95 -17.28
C GLY A 147 3.80 4.21 -16.17
N HIS A 148 3.34 4.54 -14.98
CA HIS A 148 4.18 4.79 -13.83
C HIS A 148 4.71 3.45 -13.30
N ARG A 149 5.97 3.18 -13.59
CA ARG A 149 6.57 1.86 -13.36
C ARG A 149 6.31 1.31 -11.95
N TRP A 150 6.58 2.10 -10.92
CA TRP A 150 6.49 1.61 -9.55
C TRP A 150 5.06 1.52 -9.05
N ASN A 151 4.18 2.40 -9.52
CA ASN A 151 2.74 2.26 -9.24
C ASN A 151 2.20 0.98 -9.86
N GLU A 152 2.61 0.67 -11.07
CA GLU A 152 2.19 -0.57 -11.73
C GLU A 152 2.79 -1.80 -11.07
N ARG A 153 4.00 -1.68 -10.50
CA ARG A 153 4.57 -2.81 -9.74
C ARG A 153 3.74 -3.10 -8.49
N ALA A 154 3.31 -2.06 -7.77
CA ALA A 154 2.43 -2.24 -6.61
C ALA A 154 1.09 -2.86 -7.03
N ASP A 155 0.53 -2.44 -8.17
CA ASP A 155 -0.69 -3.04 -8.73
C ASP A 155 -0.48 -4.54 -9.01
N HIS A 156 0.65 -4.88 -9.63
CA HIS A 156 0.98 -6.29 -9.91
C HIS A 156 1.04 -7.13 -8.63
N LEU A 157 1.72 -6.61 -7.61
CA LEU A 157 1.83 -7.29 -6.32
C LEU A 157 0.45 -7.54 -5.70
N ALA A 158 -0.38 -6.51 -5.70
CA ALA A 158 -1.73 -6.58 -5.11
C ALA A 158 -2.62 -7.55 -5.89
N PHE A 159 -2.58 -7.49 -7.22
CA PHE A 159 -3.39 -8.36 -8.07
C PHE A 159 -3.01 -9.83 -7.90
N ARG A 160 -1.70 -10.12 -7.87
CA ARG A 160 -1.23 -11.49 -7.66
C ARG A 160 -1.62 -12.02 -6.29
N ALA A 161 -1.52 -11.18 -5.27
CA ALA A 161 -1.95 -11.57 -3.92
C ALA A 161 -3.46 -11.86 -3.87
N MET A 162 -4.27 -11.04 -4.54
CA MET A 162 -5.72 -11.26 -4.65
C MET A 162 -6.02 -12.56 -5.34
N SER A 163 -5.27 -12.91 -6.37
CA SER A 163 -5.48 -14.11 -7.17
C SER A 163 -4.84 -15.36 -6.56
N GLY A 164 -4.12 -15.24 -5.44
CA GLY A 164 -3.43 -16.38 -4.84
C GLY A 164 -2.19 -16.82 -5.60
N GLU A 165 -1.62 -15.94 -6.41
CA GLU A 165 -0.44 -16.23 -7.22
C GLU A 165 0.78 -15.49 -6.71
N ASN A 166 1.96 -16.05 -6.96
CA ASN A 166 3.20 -15.37 -6.61
C ASN A 166 3.48 -14.24 -7.60
N PRO A 167 4.09 -13.13 -7.14
CA PRO A 167 4.51 -12.08 -8.07
C PRO A 167 5.56 -12.59 -9.05
N LEU A 168 5.57 -12.03 -10.26
CA LEU A 168 6.66 -12.28 -11.18
C LEU A 168 7.92 -11.60 -10.65
N PRO A 169 9.09 -12.25 -10.75
CA PRO A 169 10.35 -11.56 -10.46
C PRO A 169 10.50 -10.31 -11.32
N LEU A 170 11.12 -9.28 -10.78
CA LEU A 170 11.27 -7.99 -11.49
C LEU A 170 11.88 -8.17 -12.88
N GLN A 171 12.83 -9.07 -13.03
CA GLN A 171 13.52 -9.28 -14.31
C GLN A 171 12.61 -9.84 -15.39
N PHE A 172 11.47 -10.46 -15.01
CA PHE A 172 10.50 -11.03 -15.94
C PHE A 172 9.20 -10.24 -15.99
N TRP A 173 9.12 -9.17 -15.22
CA TRP A 173 7.93 -8.33 -15.16
C TRP A 173 8.14 -7.04 -15.94
N LYS A 174 7.09 -6.57 -16.61
CA LYS A 174 7.08 -5.26 -17.29
C LYS A 174 5.84 -4.50 -16.88
N PRO A 175 5.91 -3.16 -16.84
CA PRO A 175 4.72 -2.35 -16.61
C PRO A 175 3.58 -2.74 -17.56
N GLY A 176 2.37 -2.82 -17.02
CA GLY A 176 1.20 -3.28 -17.75
C GLY A 176 0.89 -4.77 -17.59
N ASN A 177 1.80 -5.56 -17.05
CA ASN A 177 1.56 -6.98 -16.78
C ASN A 177 1.03 -7.14 -15.35
N ARG A 178 -0.08 -7.88 -15.23
CA ARG A 178 -0.68 -8.19 -13.93
C ARG A 178 -0.38 -9.60 -13.47
#